data_6390f7b6c6c67db9a082d28a3b705b83
#
_entry.id   6390f7b6c6c67db9a082d28a3b705b83
#
_cell.length_a   1.000
_cell.length_b   1.000
_cell.length_c   1.000
_cell.angle_alpha   90.00
_cell.angle_beta   90.00
_cell.angle_gamma   90.00
#
_symmetry.space_group_name_H-M   'P 1'
#
loop_
_entity.id
_entity.type
_entity.pdbx_description
1 polymer ?
#
loop_
_entity_poly.entity_id
_entity_poly.type
_entity_poly.pdbx_seq_one_letter_code
_entity_poly.pdbx_strand_id
1 'polypeptide(L)'
;KAFAFTGKESYRSNFMLPATIRDNAPYTIEAWILNPEIAENECVADFTSSHDELEKLMLVNGTEPRCGVMNHYGWYEDAGYKEMKTLEGKWQHVYVCFDGRIESIYINDKLISQKDIQLLVKPSQFMLLGKNAEEAWPFSGYLHSLKLWDEYIPYKRQTK
;
A
#
# COMPACT_ATOMS: atom_id res chain seq x y z
N LYS A 1 -12.16 1.42 16.61
CA LYS A 1 -10.92 2.17 16.96
C LYS A 1 -10.00 2.19 15.77
N ALA A 2 -9.29 3.28 15.55
CA ALA A 2 -8.25 3.41 14.53
C ALA A 2 -6.94 3.85 15.19
N PHE A 3 -5.81 3.47 14.59
CA PHE A 3 -4.51 4.02 14.96
C PHE A 3 -4.37 5.40 14.33
N ALA A 4 -3.95 6.38 15.14
CA ALA A 4 -3.67 7.73 14.70
C ALA A 4 -2.17 7.92 14.48
N PHE A 5 -1.82 8.54 13.37
CA PHE A 5 -0.44 8.91 13.00
C PHE A 5 -0.39 10.43 12.79
N THR A 6 0.62 11.06 13.34
CA THR A 6 0.85 12.51 13.23
C THR A 6 2.01 12.85 12.28
N GLY A 7 2.54 11.85 11.58
CA GLY A 7 3.76 11.97 10.78
C GLY A 7 5.06 11.79 11.58
N LYS A 8 4.97 11.47 12.87
CA LYS A 8 6.14 11.26 13.73
C LYS A 8 6.35 9.80 14.10
N GLU A 9 5.28 9.04 14.18
CA GLU A 9 5.27 7.67 14.64
C GLU A 9 5.77 6.71 13.56
N SER A 10 6.47 5.69 14.01
CA SER A 10 6.82 4.50 13.24
C SER A 10 6.68 3.29 14.16
N TYR A 11 5.92 2.31 13.72
CA TYR A 11 5.67 1.09 14.48
C TYR A 11 6.16 -0.13 13.70
N ARG A 12 6.70 -1.09 14.41
CA ARG A 12 7.07 -2.40 13.86
C ARG A 12 6.06 -3.44 14.33
N SER A 13 5.66 -4.35 13.46
CA SER A 13 4.81 -5.46 13.85
C SER A 13 5.50 -6.34 14.91
N ASN A 14 4.70 -6.93 15.77
CA ASN A 14 5.15 -7.91 16.75
C ASN A 14 5.05 -9.36 16.24
N PHE A 15 4.76 -9.53 14.98
CA PHE A 15 4.73 -10.82 14.27
C PHE A 15 5.64 -10.74 13.04
N MET A 16 6.12 -11.89 12.60
CA MET A 16 6.96 -12.00 11.42
C MET A 16 6.09 -12.04 10.15
N LEU A 17 6.57 -11.38 9.11
CA LEU A 17 5.96 -11.49 7.79
C LEU A 17 6.13 -12.90 7.21
N PRO A 18 5.15 -13.40 6.42
CA PRO A 18 5.30 -14.64 5.71
C PRO A 18 6.47 -14.60 4.73
N ALA A 19 7.42 -15.54 4.85
CA ALA A 19 8.56 -15.64 3.93
C ALA A 19 8.14 -16.01 2.48
N THR A 20 6.91 -16.43 2.30
CA THR A 20 6.29 -16.73 1.00
C THR A 20 5.98 -15.48 0.17
N ILE A 21 5.86 -14.30 0.80
CA ILE A 21 5.72 -13.01 0.11
C ILE A 21 7.10 -12.57 -0.38
N ARG A 22 7.53 -13.13 -1.49
CA ARG A 22 8.86 -12.90 -2.06
C ARG A 22 8.85 -13.01 -3.58
N ASP A 23 9.85 -12.44 -4.19
CA ASP A 23 10.02 -12.46 -5.65
C ASP A 23 8.75 -11.99 -6.37
N ASN A 24 8.24 -12.76 -7.27
CA ASN A 24 7.00 -12.47 -8.02
C ASN A 24 5.80 -13.28 -7.49
N ALA A 25 5.81 -13.66 -6.21
CA ALA A 25 4.73 -14.43 -5.61
C ALA A 25 3.44 -13.60 -5.48
N PRO A 26 2.28 -14.23 -5.62
CA PRO A 26 1.00 -13.56 -5.41
C PRO A 26 0.83 -13.03 -3.99
N TYR A 27 0.11 -11.93 -3.86
CA TYR A 27 -0.28 -11.38 -2.55
C TYR A 27 -1.57 -10.56 -2.67
N THR A 28 -2.15 -10.24 -1.52
CA THR A 28 -3.29 -9.34 -1.40
C THR A 28 -3.13 -8.44 -0.19
N ILE A 29 -3.42 -7.15 -0.36
CA ILE A 29 -3.41 -6.15 0.72
C ILE A 29 -4.79 -5.50 0.78
N GLU A 30 -5.34 -5.37 1.97
CA GLU A 30 -6.57 -4.63 2.24
C GLU A 30 -6.37 -3.67 3.40
N ALA A 31 -6.77 -2.42 3.22
CA ALA A 31 -6.64 -1.41 4.27
C ALA A 31 -7.84 -0.45 4.28
N TRP A 32 -8.14 0.08 5.47
CA TRP A 32 -9.03 1.22 5.66
C TRP A 32 -8.23 2.39 6.22
N ILE A 33 -8.18 3.47 5.45
CA ILE A 33 -7.31 4.62 5.69
C ILE A 33 -8.12 5.91 5.63
N LEU A 34 -7.78 6.87 6.47
CA LEU A 34 -8.26 8.24 6.36
C LEU A 34 -7.08 9.20 6.52
N ASN A 35 -6.83 10.01 5.51
CA ASN A 35 -5.91 11.13 5.58
C ASN A 35 -6.68 12.44 5.63
N PRO A 36 -6.50 13.27 6.65
CA PRO A 36 -7.03 14.64 6.65
C PRO A 36 -6.49 15.48 5.48
N GLU A 37 -5.22 15.27 5.14
CA GLU A 37 -4.52 15.89 4.02
C GLU A 37 -3.56 14.86 3.41
N ILE A 38 -3.55 14.73 2.09
CA ILE A 38 -2.69 13.76 1.38
C ILE A 38 -1.47 14.49 0.83
N ALA A 39 -0.29 14.18 1.36
CA ALA A 39 1.00 14.69 0.90
C ALA A 39 1.47 13.98 -0.39
N GLU A 40 2.61 14.40 -0.91
CA GLU A 40 3.21 13.77 -2.10
C GLU A 40 3.51 12.29 -1.86
N ASN A 41 4.07 11.99 -0.72
CA ASN A 41 4.50 10.63 -0.34
C ASN A 41 4.19 10.34 1.11
N GLU A 42 3.35 9.36 1.34
CA GLU A 42 3.03 8.88 2.69
C GLU A 42 3.02 7.34 2.68
N CYS A 43 3.93 6.75 3.45
CA CYS A 43 4.00 5.30 3.59
C CYS A 43 3.11 4.85 4.75
N VAL A 44 2.03 4.17 4.42
CA VAL A 44 1.13 3.56 5.41
C VAL A 44 1.77 2.31 5.99
N ALA A 45 2.31 1.45 5.13
CA ALA A 45 2.98 0.21 5.53
C ALA A 45 4.12 -0.13 4.56
N ASP A 46 5.24 -0.61 5.10
CA ASP A 46 6.37 -1.14 4.35
C ASP A 46 6.64 -2.58 4.79
N PHE A 47 6.64 -3.49 3.83
CA PHE A 47 6.85 -4.93 4.04
C PHE A 47 8.26 -5.36 3.66
N THR A 48 9.09 -4.42 3.22
CA THR A 48 10.44 -4.66 2.70
C THR A 48 11.46 -3.73 3.34
N SER A 49 12.71 -4.13 3.29
CA SER A 49 13.84 -3.28 3.70
C SER A 49 14.73 -2.86 2.54
N SER A 50 14.36 -3.23 1.32
CA SER A 50 15.13 -2.92 0.12
C SER A 50 14.97 -1.47 -0.32
N HIS A 51 16.02 -0.94 -0.96
CA HIS A 51 15.99 0.35 -1.63
C HIS A 51 15.71 0.22 -3.14
N ASP A 52 15.78 -0.99 -3.69
CA ASP A 52 15.50 -1.27 -5.10
C ASP A 52 13.98 -1.30 -5.35
N GLU A 53 13.54 -0.59 -6.38
CA GLU A 53 12.12 -0.45 -6.71
C GLU A 53 11.41 -1.78 -6.98
N LEU A 54 12.07 -2.71 -7.67
CA LEU A 54 11.50 -4.02 -7.98
C LEU A 54 11.40 -4.92 -6.75
N GLU A 55 12.22 -4.66 -5.74
CA GLU A 55 12.27 -5.44 -4.50
C GLU A 55 11.33 -4.93 -3.42
N LYS A 56 10.77 -3.72 -3.61
CA LYS A 56 9.89 -3.08 -2.63
C LYS A 56 8.45 -3.61 -2.71
N LEU A 57 7.85 -3.70 -1.54
CA LEU A 57 6.42 -3.91 -1.36
C LEU A 57 5.93 -2.96 -0.27
N MET A 58 5.22 -1.92 -0.68
CA MET A 58 4.73 -0.88 0.22
C MET A 58 3.30 -0.50 -0.13
N LEU A 59 2.54 -0.12 0.88
CA LEU A 59 1.28 0.58 0.72
C LEU A 59 1.53 2.07 0.95
N VAL A 60 1.46 2.84 -0.12
CA VAL A 60 1.70 4.28 -0.11
C VAL A 60 0.44 5.04 -0.47
N ASN A 61 0.12 6.08 0.28
CA ASN A 61 -0.92 7.02 -0.03
C ASN A 61 -0.28 8.37 -0.38
N GLY A 62 -0.30 8.76 -1.64
CA GLY A 62 0.41 9.95 -2.06
C GLY A 62 -0.04 10.49 -3.41
N THR A 63 0.42 11.68 -3.72
CA THR A 63 0.08 12.41 -4.94
C THR A 63 1.26 12.56 -5.92
N GLU A 64 2.43 11.97 -5.61
CA GLU A 64 3.60 12.04 -6.50
C GLU A 64 3.48 11.06 -7.68
N PRO A 65 3.45 11.56 -8.95
CA PRO A 65 3.21 10.70 -10.12
C PRO A 65 4.43 9.91 -10.61
N ARG A 66 5.62 10.14 -10.06
CA ARG A 66 6.87 9.60 -10.62
C ARG A 66 7.42 8.40 -9.87
N CYS A 67 6.64 7.79 -9.08
CA CYS A 67 7.15 6.70 -8.32
C CYS A 67 7.16 5.43 -9.11
N GLY A 68 8.28 4.81 -9.11
CA GLY A 68 8.57 3.64 -9.91
C GLY A 68 7.69 2.43 -9.65
N VAL A 69 8.07 1.32 -10.18
CA VAL A 69 7.33 0.06 -10.07
C VAL A 69 7.37 -0.43 -8.63
N MET A 70 6.36 -0.06 -7.89
CA MET A 70 6.19 -0.52 -6.52
C MET A 70 4.73 -0.79 -6.26
N ASN A 71 4.49 -1.62 -5.30
CA ASN A 71 3.17 -1.91 -4.87
C ASN A 71 2.64 -0.81 -3.94
N HIS A 72 2.02 0.19 -4.52
CA HIS A 72 1.43 1.29 -3.80
C HIS A 72 0.28 1.87 -4.59
N TYR A 73 -0.77 2.26 -3.93
CA TYR A 73 -1.91 2.88 -4.59
C TYR A 73 -1.72 4.40 -4.66
N GLY A 74 -2.34 5.00 -5.66
CA GLY A 74 -2.25 6.43 -5.89
C GLY A 74 -1.01 6.87 -6.65
N TRP A 75 -0.18 5.96 -7.07
CA TRP A 75 1.12 6.23 -7.63
C TRP A 75 1.34 5.73 -9.06
N TYR A 76 0.31 5.63 -9.85
CA TYR A 76 0.39 5.19 -11.24
C TYR A 76 -0.05 6.31 -12.16
N GLU A 77 0.75 6.61 -13.16
CA GLU A 77 0.49 7.69 -14.12
C GLU A 77 -0.90 7.60 -14.76
N ASP A 78 -1.40 6.38 -14.95
CA ASP A 78 -2.66 6.12 -15.65
C ASP A 78 -3.85 5.81 -14.72
N ALA A 79 -3.70 5.87 -13.42
CA ALA A 79 -4.62 5.22 -12.51
C ALA A 79 -5.40 6.13 -11.57
N GLY A 80 -5.95 7.19 -12.05
CA GLY A 80 -6.75 8.05 -11.17
C GLY A 80 -5.94 8.75 -10.09
N TYR A 81 -4.64 8.74 -10.20
CA TYR A 81 -3.74 9.44 -9.30
C TYR A 81 -4.13 10.91 -9.09
N LYS A 82 -4.56 11.57 -10.15
CA LYS A 82 -5.03 12.96 -10.10
C LYS A 82 -6.23 13.17 -9.18
N GLU A 83 -6.95 12.11 -8.88
CA GLU A 83 -8.15 12.15 -8.04
C GLU A 83 -7.86 11.97 -6.55
N MET A 84 -6.61 11.66 -6.16
CA MET A 84 -6.26 11.37 -4.76
C MET A 84 -6.62 12.51 -3.81
N LYS A 85 -6.44 13.75 -4.22
CA LYS A 85 -6.85 14.93 -3.43
C LYS A 85 -8.35 14.96 -3.10
N THR A 86 -9.18 14.36 -3.91
CA THR A 86 -10.64 14.29 -3.65
C THR A 86 -10.99 13.32 -2.51
N LEU A 87 -10.04 12.49 -2.10
CA LEU A 87 -10.20 11.50 -1.03
C LEU A 87 -9.79 12.04 0.34
N GLU A 88 -9.24 13.24 0.41
CA GLU A 88 -8.86 13.87 1.68
C GLU A 88 -10.06 13.99 2.63
N GLY A 89 -9.80 13.71 3.90
CA GLY A 89 -10.80 13.75 4.95
C GLY A 89 -11.89 12.67 4.89
N LYS A 90 -11.73 11.69 4.00
CA LYS A 90 -12.69 10.60 3.82
C LYS A 90 -12.03 9.25 4.09
N TRP A 91 -12.81 8.32 4.63
CA TRP A 91 -12.37 6.93 4.72
C TRP A 91 -12.25 6.32 3.34
N GLN A 92 -11.11 5.65 3.12
CA GLN A 92 -10.78 4.95 1.89
C GLN A 92 -10.66 3.46 2.19
N HIS A 93 -11.40 2.65 1.46
CA HIS A 93 -11.19 1.21 1.39
C HIS A 93 -10.23 0.93 0.23
N VAL A 94 -9.03 0.49 0.55
CA VAL A 94 -7.97 0.18 -0.41
C VAL A 94 -7.81 -1.31 -0.50
N TYR A 95 -7.81 -1.82 -1.72
CA TYR A 95 -7.61 -3.24 -2.00
C TYR A 95 -6.62 -3.40 -3.13
N VAL A 96 -5.52 -4.08 -2.88
CA VAL A 96 -4.47 -4.37 -3.86
C VAL A 96 -4.34 -5.88 -3.98
N CYS A 97 -4.43 -6.42 -5.18
CA CYS A 97 -4.21 -7.84 -5.42
C CYS A 97 -3.29 -8.06 -6.62
N PHE A 98 -2.38 -9.01 -6.46
CA PHE A 98 -1.36 -9.38 -7.44
C PHE A 98 -1.37 -10.89 -7.64
N ASP A 99 -1.52 -11.34 -8.88
CA ASP A 99 -1.62 -12.75 -9.23
C ASP A 99 -0.26 -13.38 -9.63
N GLY A 100 0.84 -12.63 -9.48
CA GLY A 100 2.18 -12.97 -9.96
C GLY A 100 2.52 -12.33 -11.30
N ARG A 101 1.58 -11.61 -11.89
CA ARG A 101 1.77 -10.89 -13.15
C ARG A 101 1.00 -9.57 -13.18
N ILE A 102 -0.28 -9.59 -12.86
CA ILE A 102 -1.17 -8.42 -12.93
C ILE A 102 -1.42 -7.91 -11.53
N GLU A 103 -1.04 -6.66 -11.27
CA GLU A 103 -1.43 -5.92 -10.08
C GLU A 103 -2.69 -5.11 -10.36
N SER A 104 -3.70 -5.30 -9.53
CA SER A 104 -4.95 -4.56 -9.59
C SER A 104 -5.17 -3.79 -8.29
N ILE A 105 -5.50 -2.52 -8.40
CA ILE A 105 -5.73 -1.61 -7.27
C ILE A 105 -7.14 -1.06 -7.32
N TYR A 106 -7.86 -1.22 -6.22
CA TYR A 106 -9.21 -0.70 -6.03
C TYR A 106 -9.24 0.28 -4.87
N ILE A 107 -9.94 1.38 -5.05
CA ILE A 107 -10.27 2.34 -3.98
C ILE A 107 -11.78 2.53 -3.97
N ASN A 108 -12.41 2.28 -2.84
CA ASN A 108 -13.86 2.45 -2.63
C ASN A 108 -14.68 1.75 -3.74
N ASP A 109 -14.39 0.47 -3.96
CA ASP A 109 -15.04 -0.40 -4.95
C ASP A 109 -14.78 -0.04 -6.44
N LYS A 110 -13.92 0.93 -6.71
CA LYS A 110 -13.56 1.34 -8.07
C LYS A 110 -12.17 0.82 -8.43
N LEU A 111 -12.05 0.10 -9.53
CA LEU A 111 -10.75 -0.24 -10.12
C LEU A 111 -10.07 1.05 -10.59
N ILE A 112 -8.91 1.38 -10.03
CA ILE A 112 -8.16 2.58 -10.36
C ILE A 112 -6.89 2.30 -11.14
N SER A 113 -6.34 1.11 -11.01
CA SER A 113 -5.13 0.68 -11.73
C SER A 113 -5.13 -0.80 -11.97
N GLN A 114 -4.62 -1.17 -13.13
CA GLN A 114 -4.30 -2.55 -13.46
C GLN A 114 -3.04 -2.56 -14.32
N LYS A 115 -1.97 -3.19 -13.84
CA LYS A 115 -0.68 -3.22 -14.53
C LYS A 115 -0.09 -4.61 -14.59
N ASP A 116 0.53 -4.92 -15.74
CA ASP A 116 1.41 -6.06 -15.90
C ASP A 116 2.79 -5.66 -15.37
N ILE A 117 3.18 -6.22 -14.25
CA ILE A 117 4.44 -5.90 -13.58
C ILE A 117 5.18 -7.17 -13.15
N GLN A 118 6.50 -7.07 -13.14
CA GLN A 118 7.35 -8.11 -12.58
C GLN A 118 8.01 -7.58 -11.32
N LEU A 119 7.85 -8.31 -10.22
CA LEU A 119 8.42 -7.95 -8.93
C LEU A 119 9.52 -8.95 -8.52
N LEU A 120 10.45 -8.46 -7.71
CA LEU A 120 11.51 -9.25 -7.09
C LEU A 120 11.50 -9.01 -5.58
N VAL A 121 10.33 -9.07 -4.98
CA VAL A 121 10.11 -8.68 -3.58
C VAL A 121 11.06 -9.41 -2.63
N LYS A 122 11.71 -8.64 -1.78
CA LYS A 122 12.53 -9.12 -0.67
C LYS A 122 11.89 -8.72 0.65
N PRO A 123 11.04 -9.57 1.25
CA PRO A 123 10.32 -9.23 2.46
C PRO A 123 11.31 -8.98 3.60
N SER A 124 11.01 -7.98 4.41
CA SER A 124 11.65 -7.80 5.70
C SER A 124 11.09 -8.82 6.71
N GLN A 125 11.78 -8.97 7.83
CA GLN A 125 11.31 -9.85 8.89
C GLN A 125 9.99 -9.33 9.52
N PHE A 126 9.85 -8.02 9.62
CA PHE A 126 8.71 -7.35 10.24
C PHE A 126 8.17 -6.25 9.32
N MET A 127 6.87 -6.00 9.42
CA MET A 127 6.23 -4.87 8.79
C MET A 127 6.51 -3.58 9.57
N LEU A 128 6.72 -2.48 8.83
CA LEU A 128 6.74 -1.12 9.37
C LEU A 128 5.44 -0.40 9.06
N LEU A 129 4.95 0.40 10.00
CA LEU A 129 3.77 1.26 9.83
C LEU A 129 4.15 2.72 10.06
N GLY A 130 3.64 3.60 9.24
CA GLY A 130 3.76 5.05 9.41
C GLY A 130 4.99 5.68 8.78
N LYS A 131 5.97 4.89 8.36
CA LYS A 131 7.15 5.30 7.57
C LYS A 131 7.67 4.11 6.78
N ASN A 132 8.48 4.40 5.75
CA ASN A 132 9.19 3.34 5.04
C ASN A 132 10.46 2.90 5.81
N ALA A 133 11.16 1.89 5.30
CA ALA A 133 12.37 1.36 5.91
C ALA A 133 13.54 2.36 5.98
N GLU A 134 13.48 3.45 5.24
CA GLU A 134 14.45 4.55 5.25
C GLU A 134 14.09 5.67 6.23
N GLU A 135 13.10 5.45 7.09
CA GLU A 135 12.54 6.47 8.00
C GLU A 135 11.96 7.70 7.27
N ALA A 136 11.59 7.52 5.98
CA ALA A 136 11.03 8.55 5.13
C ALA A 136 9.53 8.32 4.89
N TRP A 137 8.90 9.28 4.19
CA TRP A 137 7.49 9.25 3.79
C TRP A 137 6.51 9.07 4.96
N PRO A 138 6.58 9.96 5.94
CA PRO A 138 5.75 9.83 7.12
C PRO A 138 4.26 9.89 6.78
N PHE A 139 3.51 8.93 7.30
CA PHE A 139 2.07 8.90 7.20
C PHE A 139 1.42 9.77 8.28
N SER A 140 0.47 10.60 7.87
CA SER A 140 -0.34 11.42 8.78
C SER A 140 -1.81 11.15 8.53
N GLY A 141 -2.46 10.48 9.47
CA GLY A 141 -3.85 10.09 9.31
C GLY A 141 -4.27 8.96 10.24
N TYR A 142 -5.25 8.20 9.81
CA TYR A 142 -5.83 7.13 10.60
C TYR A 142 -5.82 5.82 9.81
N LEU A 143 -5.38 4.75 10.47
CA LEU A 143 -5.43 3.39 9.96
C LEU A 143 -6.41 2.59 10.83
N HIS A 144 -7.52 2.16 10.24
CA HIS A 144 -8.50 1.33 10.95
C HIS A 144 -8.13 -0.14 10.90
N SER A 145 -7.73 -0.63 9.75
CA SER A 145 -7.30 -2.01 9.55
C SER A 145 -6.31 -2.12 8.41
N LEU A 146 -5.42 -3.10 8.53
CA LEU A 146 -4.50 -3.51 7.49
C LEU A 146 -4.41 -5.03 7.53
N LYS A 147 -4.58 -5.65 6.38
CA LYS A 147 -4.48 -7.10 6.19
C LYS A 147 -3.55 -7.39 5.02
N LEU A 148 -2.77 -8.43 5.16
CA LEU A 148 -1.86 -8.95 4.15
C LEU A 148 -2.04 -10.46 4.05
N TRP A 149 -2.25 -10.95 2.83
CA TRP A 149 -2.30 -12.38 2.50
C TRP A 149 -1.19 -12.72 1.52
N ASP A 150 -0.59 -13.87 1.67
CA ASP A 150 0.40 -14.45 0.76
C ASP A 150 -0.24 -15.25 -0.38
N GLU A 151 -1.40 -14.82 -0.82
CA GLU A 151 -2.16 -15.41 -1.92
C GLU A 151 -2.90 -14.32 -2.71
N TYR A 152 -3.20 -14.62 -3.97
CA TYR A 152 -4.09 -13.80 -4.79
C TYR A 152 -5.53 -14.05 -4.41
N ILE A 153 -6.18 -13.03 -3.87
CA ILE A 153 -7.63 -13.03 -3.60
C ILE A 153 -8.25 -12.00 -4.56
N PRO A 154 -9.00 -12.44 -5.57
CA PRO A 154 -9.62 -11.50 -6.50
C PRO A 154 -10.62 -10.61 -5.79
N TYR A 155 -10.61 -9.33 -6.16
CA TYR A 155 -11.54 -8.37 -5.59
C TYR A 155 -13.00 -8.80 -5.86
N LYS A 156 -13.80 -8.79 -4.81
CA LYS A 156 -15.25 -8.98 -4.89
C LYS A 156 -15.91 -7.75 -4.31
N ARG A 157 -16.70 -7.07 -5.13
CA ARG A 157 -17.49 -5.93 -4.68
C ARG A 157 -18.32 -6.34 -3.47
N GLN A 158 -18.20 -5.59 -2.39
CA GLN A 158 -19.02 -5.84 -1.22
C GLN A 158 -20.47 -5.46 -1.59
N THR A 159 -21.32 -6.47 -1.67
CA THR A 159 -22.76 -6.24 -1.76
C THR A 159 -23.23 -5.67 -0.44
N LYS A 160 -23.78 -4.47 -0.50
CA LYS A 160 -24.44 -3.83 0.66
C LYS A 160 -25.67 -4.61 1.08
#